data_355459b0d6f51040ed73208d0264ddaa
#
_entry.id   355459b0d6f51040ed73208d0264ddaa
#
_cell.length_a   1.000
_cell.length_b   1.000
_cell.length_c   1.000
_cell.angle_alpha   90.00
_cell.angle_beta   90.00
_cell.angle_gamma   90.00
#
_symmetry.space_group_name_H-M   'P 1'
#
loop_
_entity.id
_entity.type
_entity.pdbx_description
1 polymer ?
#
loop_
_entity_poly.entity_id
_entity_poly.type
_entity_poly.pdbx_seq_one_letter_code
_entity_poly.pdbx_strand_id
1 'polypeptide(L)'
;MKYYSTNKKVSGVSLQDAVVKGLAEDKGLFMPDSIKKLPQEFYDTIENLSFQEMAYVVADAFFGDDVDAESLKKIVYDTLNFEVPLVHVNDNIYSLELYHGPTLAFKDVGGRFMSRLLGYFIQKQGEKNVKVLVATSGDTGSAVANGFLGVEGIHVYVLYPKGLVSPIQECQFTTLGQNITALEVDGTFDDCQALVKSAFMDKDLNDKLKLTSANSINVARFLPQAFYYFYAFAQLKSFHPKLTQDELEMVICVPSGNSGACAGCTDAVGLL
;
A
#
# COMPACT_ATOMS: atom_id res chain seq x y z
N MET A 1 -17.27 -5.47 4.78
CA MET A 1 -16.51 -6.62 4.23
C MET A 1 -15.84 -7.39 5.35
N LYS A 2 -15.60 -8.71 5.21
CA LYS A 2 -14.87 -9.50 6.21
C LYS A 2 -13.55 -10.00 5.62
N TYR A 3 -12.60 -10.30 6.51
CA TYR A 3 -11.25 -10.73 6.14
C TYR A 3 -10.94 -12.07 6.79
N TYR A 4 -10.23 -12.91 6.07
CA TYR A 4 -9.71 -14.20 6.55
C TYR A 4 -8.18 -14.23 6.48
N SER A 5 -7.57 -15.15 7.22
CA SER A 5 -6.14 -15.41 7.11
C SER A 5 -5.86 -16.45 6.02
N THR A 6 -4.80 -16.25 5.22
CA THR A 6 -4.35 -17.23 4.23
C THR A 6 -4.00 -18.60 4.85
N ASN A 7 -3.64 -18.65 6.12
CA ASN A 7 -3.45 -19.89 6.89
C ASN A 7 -4.76 -20.50 7.42
N LYS A 8 -5.92 -19.86 7.15
CA LYS A 8 -7.29 -20.35 7.39
C LYS A 8 -7.67 -20.65 8.85
N LYS A 9 -6.87 -20.19 9.84
CA LYS A 9 -7.19 -20.35 11.27
C LYS A 9 -7.89 -19.13 11.86
N VAL A 10 -7.93 -18.02 11.13
CA VAL A 10 -8.57 -16.75 11.50
C VAL A 10 -9.49 -16.32 10.39
N SER A 11 -10.74 -15.96 10.71
CA SER A 11 -11.75 -15.50 9.77
C SER A 11 -12.71 -14.50 10.42
N GLY A 12 -13.49 -13.79 9.61
CA GLY A 12 -14.51 -12.85 10.09
C GLY A 12 -13.96 -11.57 10.70
N VAL A 13 -12.69 -11.23 10.42
CA VAL A 13 -12.00 -10.04 10.94
C VAL A 13 -12.52 -8.80 10.21
N SER A 14 -12.63 -7.67 10.91
CA SER A 14 -12.96 -6.37 10.29
C SER A 14 -11.78 -5.82 9.49
N LEU A 15 -12.05 -4.94 8.52
CA LEU A 15 -10.98 -4.20 7.82
C LEU A 15 -10.09 -3.45 8.82
N GLN A 16 -10.69 -2.76 9.77
CA GLN A 16 -9.99 -2.01 10.80
C GLN A 16 -8.99 -2.90 11.58
N ASP A 17 -9.43 -4.07 12.04
CA ASP A 17 -8.55 -5.00 12.77
C ASP A 17 -7.45 -5.55 11.85
N ALA A 18 -7.78 -5.87 10.59
CA ALA A 18 -6.81 -6.36 9.61
C ALA A 18 -5.72 -5.31 9.32
N VAL A 19 -6.09 -4.04 9.19
CA VAL A 19 -5.17 -2.91 8.96
C VAL A 19 -4.32 -2.63 10.21
N VAL A 20 -4.94 -2.57 11.39
CA VAL A 20 -4.23 -2.25 12.64
C VAL A 20 -3.28 -3.39 13.04
N LYS A 21 -3.71 -4.65 12.95
CA LYS A 21 -2.86 -5.82 13.26
C LYS A 21 -1.80 -6.07 12.18
N GLY A 22 -2.12 -5.82 10.91
CA GLY A 22 -1.24 -6.02 9.76
C GLY A 22 -0.96 -7.47 9.38
N LEU A 23 -0.97 -8.39 10.36
CA LEU A 23 -0.75 -9.83 10.19
C LEU A 23 -1.68 -10.59 11.13
N ALA A 24 -2.20 -11.72 10.68
CA ALA A 24 -3.04 -12.57 11.50
C ALA A 24 -2.23 -13.31 12.58
N GLU A 25 -2.89 -13.71 13.67
CA GLU A 25 -2.26 -14.42 14.80
C GLU A 25 -1.64 -15.76 14.40
N ASP A 26 -2.20 -16.39 13.36
CA ASP A 26 -1.68 -17.61 12.75
C ASP A 26 -0.54 -17.36 11.72
N LYS A 27 -0.06 -16.11 11.62
CA LYS A 27 0.99 -15.65 10.71
C LYS A 27 0.60 -15.67 9.21
N GLY A 28 -0.68 -15.85 8.89
CA GLY A 28 -1.23 -15.70 7.55
C GLY A 28 -1.52 -14.24 7.20
N LEU A 29 -1.60 -13.93 5.91
CA LEU A 29 -2.00 -12.61 5.43
C LEU A 29 -3.51 -12.45 5.56
N PHE A 30 -3.96 -11.24 5.86
CA PHE A 30 -5.38 -10.91 5.76
C PHE A 30 -5.78 -10.68 4.31
N MET A 31 -6.80 -11.41 3.87
CA MET A 31 -7.38 -11.29 2.53
C MET A 31 -8.90 -11.05 2.68
N PRO A 32 -9.53 -10.28 1.79
CA PRO A 32 -10.98 -10.10 1.80
C PRO A 32 -11.69 -11.42 1.46
N ASP A 33 -12.81 -11.71 2.14
CA ASP A 33 -13.62 -12.92 1.86
C ASP A 33 -14.25 -12.88 0.47
N SER A 34 -14.54 -11.69 0.01
CA SER A 34 -15.11 -11.44 -1.32
C SER A 34 -14.72 -10.03 -1.80
N ILE A 35 -14.65 -9.86 -3.09
CA ILE A 35 -14.43 -8.56 -3.73
C ILE A 35 -15.67 -8.25 -4.55
N LYS A 36 -16.22 -7.03 -4.44
CA LYS A 36 -17.36 -6.58 -5.25
C LYS A 36 -16.95 -6.55 -6.71
N LYS A 37 -17.76 -7.16 -7.57
CA LYS A 37 -17.56 -7.03 -9.01
C LYS A 37 -17.81 -5.59 -9.44
N LEU A 38 -16.91 -5.09 -10.26
CA LEU A 38 -17.06 -3.78 -10.88
C LEU A 38 -18.11 -3.87 -12.01
N PRO A 39 -18.94 -2.83 -12.21
CA PRO A 39 -19.95 -2.83 -13.26
C PRO A 39 -19.31 -2.77 -14.65
N GLN A 40 -19.95 -3.36 -15.66
CA GLN A 40 -19.45 -3.35 -17.05
C GLN A 40 -19.23 -1.92 -17.57
N GLU A 41 -20.12 -0.99 -17.22
CA GLU A 41 -20.00 0.43 -17.59
C GLU A 41 -18.66 1.06 -17.16
N PHE A 42 -18.10 0.62 -16.03
CA PHE A 42 -16.78 1.07 -15.58
C PHE A 42 -15.69 0.67 -16.59
N TYR A 43 -15.72 -0.57 -17.09
CA TYR A 43 -14.75 -1.04 -18.08
C TYR A 43 -14.96 -0.40 -19.44
N ASP A 44 -16.21 -0.13 -19.80
CA ASP A 44 -16.58 0.50 -21.09
C ASP A 44 -16.06 1.94 -21.18
N THR A 45 -15.89 2.62 -20.03
CA THR A 45 -15.55 4.05 -19.96
C THR A 45 -14.24 4.34 -19.21
N ILE A 46 -13.50 3.33 -18.79
CA ILE A 46 -12.33 3.46 -17.89
C ILE A 46 -11.25 4.38 -18.47
N GLU A 47 -11.07 4.42 -19.79
CA GLU A 47 -10.09 5.29 -20.47
C GLU A 47 -10.42 6.79 -20.36
N ASN A 48 -11.64 7.13 -19.97
CA ASN A 48 -12.08 8.52 -19.80
C ASN A 48 -11.91 9.01 -18.35
N LEU A 49 -11.56 8.11 -17.42
CA LEU A 49 -11.40 8.42 -16.01
C LEU A 49 -9.95 8.87 -15.71
N SER A 50 -9.81 9.86 -14.86
CA SER A 50 -8.53 10.18 -14.25
C SER A 50 -8.04 9.04 -13.36
N PHE A 51 -6.74 8.99 -13.06
CA PHE A 51 -6.19 8.00 -12.15
C PHE A 51 -6.92 7.95 -10.80
N GLN A 52 -7.25 9.10 -10.25
CA GLN A 52 -7.95 9.22 -8.97
C GLN A 52 -9.40 8.75 -9.05
N GLU A 53 -10.14 9.09 -10.12
CA GLU A 53 -11.53 8.65 -10.31
C GLU A 53 -11.60 7.14 -10.50
N MET A 54 -10.76 6.60 -11.37
CA MET A 54 -10.65 5.17 -11.58
C MET A 54 -10.30 4.43 -10.28
N ALA A 55 -9.28 4.89 -9.57
CA ALA A 55 -8.84 4.27 -8.33
C ALA A 55 -9.88 4.38 -7.21
N TYR A 56 -10.71 5.42 -7.19
CA TYR A 56 -11.81 5.53 -6.23
C TYR A 56 -12.86 4.43 -6.45
N VAL A 57 -13.24 4.15 -7.69
CA VAL A 57 -14.19 3.06 -8.02
C VAL A 57 -13.62 1.71 -7.57
N VAL A 58 -12.35 1.46 -7.85
CA VAL A 58 -11.68 0.22 -7.42
C VAL A 58 -11.54 0.15 -5.89
N ALA A 59 -11.20 1.27 -5.24
CA ALA A 59 -11.09 1.34 -3.79
C ALA A 59 -12.44 1.10 -3.09
N ASP A 60 -13.55 1.57 -3.67
CA ASP A 60 -14.90 1.32 -3.15
C ASP A 60 -15.24 -0.18 -3.15
N ALA A 61 -14.80 -0.92 -4.17
CA ALA A 61 -15.00 -2.36 -4.22
C ALA A 61 -14.27 -3.10 -3.09
N PHE A 62 -13.12 -2.58 -2.62
CA PHE A 62 -12.33 -3.18 -1.53
C PHE A 62 -12.67 -2.64 -0.14
N PHE A 63 -13.02 -1.37 -0.03
CA PHE A 63 -13.06 -0.66 1.26
C PHE A 63 -14.38 0.04 1.55
N GLY A 64 -15.26 0.20 0.57
CA GLY A 64 -16.48 1.01 0.67
C GLY A 64 -17.51 0.52 1.67
N ASP A 65 -17.45 -0.76 2.10
CA ASP A 65 -18.33 -1.27 3.17
C ASP A 65 -17.87 -0.82 4.58
N ASP A 66 -16.62 -0.44 4.74
CA ASP A 66 -15.99 -0.16 6.04
C ASP A 66 -15.60 1.30 6.23
N VAL A 67 -15.43 2.04 5.12
CA VAL A 67 -15.02 3.45 5.07
C VAL A 67 -16.10 4.24 4.34
N ASP A 68 -16.56 5.34 4.95
CA ASP A 68 -17.55 6.21 4.29
C ASP A 68 -17.01 6.83 2.99
N ALA A 69 -17.91 7.09 2.04
CA ALA A 69 -17.57 7.50 0.68
C ALA A 69 -16.72 8.78 0.62
N GLU A 70 -17.00 9.76 1.48
CA GLU A 70 -16.25 11.02 1.52
C GLU A 70 -14.82 10.81 2.01
N SER A 71 -14.67 10.06 3.11
CA SER A 71 -13.36 9.71 3.66
C SER A 71 -12.55 8.85 2.70
N LEU A 72 -13.18 7.86 2.06
CA LEU A 72 -12.50 7.00 1.08
C LEU A 72 -12.03 7.79 -0.13
N LYS A 73 -12.89 8.67 -0.67
CA LYS A 73 -12.51 9.57 -1.75
C LYS A 73 -11.32 10.45 -1.37
N LYS A 74 -11.35 11.04 -0.19
CA LYS A 74 -10.22 11.84 0.32
C LYS A 74 -8.94 11.02 0.43
N ILE A 75 -9.01 9.82 0.99
CA ILE A 75 -7.85 8.90 1.10
C ILE A 75 -7.24 8.63 -0.27
N VAL A 76 -8.06 8.29 -1.27
CA VAL A 76 -7.60 7.99 -2.64
C VAL A 76 -6.95 9.22 -3.28
N TYR A 77 -7.63 10.36 -3.24
CA TYR A 77 -7.15 11.60 -3.89
C TYR A 77 -5.88 12.16 -3.24
N ASP A 78 -5.80 12.12 -1.92
CA ASP A 78 -4.58 12.51 -1.20
C ASP A 78 -3.41 11.53 -1.42
N THR A 79 -3.70 10.28 -1.76
CA THR A 79 -2.69 9.26 -2.08
C THR A 79 -2.12 9.47 -3.47
N LEU A 80 -2.98 9.64 -4.47
CA LEU A 80 -2.66 9.62 -5.89
C LEU A 80 -2.53 11.04 -6.46
N ASN A 81 -1.59 11.82 -5.94
CA ASN A 81 -1.33 13.19 -6.38
C ASN A 81 -0.06 13.33 -7.24
N PHE A 82 0.33 12.27 -7.92
CA PHE A 82 1.45 12.21 -8.85
C PHE A 82 1.08 11.30 -10.04
N GLU A 83 1.81 11.46 -11.13
CA GLU A 83 1.54 10.73 -12.37
C GLU A 83 2.07 9.29 -12.32
N VAL A 84 1.41 8.40 -13.07
CA VAL A 84 1.82 7.02 -13.30
C VAL A 84 1.63 6.72 -14.79
N PRO A 85 2.48 7.28 -15.66
CA PRO A 85 2.29 7.18 -17.10
C PRO A 85 2.63 5.80 -17.64
N LEU A 86 1.87 5.35 -18.64
CA LEU A 86 2.21 4.22 -19.49
C LEU A 86 2.98 4.73 -20.70
N VAL A 87 4.27 4.43 -20.76
CA VAL A 87 5.17 4.94 -21.80
C VAL A 87 5.44 3.88 -22.86
N HIS A 88 5.21 4.20 -24.13
CA HIS A 88 5.55 3.31 -25.22
C HIS A 88 7.08 3.18 -25.36
N VAL A 89 7.59 1.95 -25.37
CA VAL A 89 9.01 1.66 -25.48
C VAL A 89 9.38 1.26 -26.90
N ASN A 90 8.78 0.17 -27.39
CA ASN A 90 9.02 -0.36 -28.73
C ASN A 90 7.91 -1.36 -29.10
N ASP A 91 7.51 -1.40 -30.36
CA ASP A 91 6.46 -2.30 -30.88
C ASP A 91 5.20 -2.31 -29.99
N ASN A 92 4.88 -3.44 -29.38
CA ASN A 92 3.78 -3.59 -28.43
C ASN A 92 4.27 -3.61 -26.97
N ILE A 93 5.45 -3.09 -26.70
CA ILE A 93 6.03 -3.05 -25.35
C ILE A 93 5.84 -1.66 -24.75
N TYR A 94 5.26 -1.62 -23.56
CA TYR A 94 5.02 -0.41 -22.78
C TYR A 94 5.66 -0.56 -21.40
N SER A 95 6.10 0.56 -20.83
CA SER A 95 6.59 0.65 -19.46
C SER A 95 5.60 1.47 -18.63
N LEU A 96 5.04 0.88 -17.58
CA LEU A 96 4.32 1.64 -16.58
C LEU A 96 5.32 2.24 -15.59
N GLU A 97 5.46 3.54 -15.58
CA GLU A 97 6.46 4.23 -14.75
C GLU A 97 5.92 4.51 -13.37
N LEU A 98 6.46 3.84 -12.35
CA LEU A 98 6.00 3.89 -10.95
C LEU A 98 6.92 4.72 -10.03
N TYR A 99 7.79 5.55 -10.60
CA TYR A 99 8.82 6.28 -9.87
C TYR A 99 8.60 7.81 -9.84
N HIS A 100 7.40 8.29 -10.14
CA HIS A 100 7.06 9.72 -10.09
C HIS A 100 6.52 10.18 -8.74
N GLY A 101 6.35 9.28 -7.80
CA GLY A 101 5.92 9.60 -6.43
C GLY A 101 7.04 10.23 -5.59
N PRO A 102 6.71 10.69 -4.36
CA PRO A 102 7.62 11.47 -3.52
C PRO A 102 8.91 10.76 -3.11
N THR A 103 8.93 9.42 -3.10
CA THR A 103 10.14 8.65 -2.78
C THR A 103 10.73 7.92 -3.98
N LEU A 104 10.21 8.20 -5.18
CA LEU A 104 10.65 7.62 -6.45
C LEU A 104 10.54 6.09 -6.48
N ALA A 105 9.57 5.54 -5.75
CA ALA A 105 9.36 4.10 -5.62
C ALA A 105 7.89 3.73 -5.81
N PHE A 106 7.61 2.58 -6.44
CA PHE A 106 6.25 2.06 -6.58
C PHE A 106 5.51 1.91 -5.24
N LYS A 107 6.26 1.83 -4.14
CA LYS A 107 5.74 1.68 -2.77
C LYS A 107 5.01 2.93 -2.26
N ASP A 108 5.14 4.06 -2.93
CA ASP A 108 4.50 5.31 -2.51
C ASP A 108 2.98 5.19 -2.43
N VAL A 109 2.32 4.57 -3.41
CA VAL A 109 0.86 4.39 -3.38
C VAL A 109 0.44 3.57 -2.15
N GLY A 110 1.05 2.40 -1.94
CA GLY A 110 0.72 1.55 -0.79
C GLY A 110 1.05 2.20 0.55
N GLY A 111 2.19 2.88 0.67
CA GLY A 111 2.60 3.59 1.89
C GLY A 111 1.67 4.75 2.25
N ARG A 112 1.34 5.57 1.29
CA ARG A 112 0.45 6.73 1.44
C ARG A 112 -1.00 6.32 1.70
N PHE A 113 -1.50 5.32 0.98
CA PHE A 113 -2.86 4.81 1.21
C PHE A 113 -3.01 4.23 2.61
N MET A 114 -2.08 3.34 3.00
CA MET A 114 -2.10 2.75 4.33
C MET A 114 -2.05 3.81 5.43
N SER A 115 -1.21 4.83 5.30
CA SER A 115 -1.07 5.85 6.33
C SER A 115 -2.37 6.63 6.56
N ARG A 116 -3.09 6.94 5.49
CA ARG A 116 -4.37 7.66 5.54
C ARG A 116 -5.49 6.78 6.07
N LEU A 117 -5.54 5.53 5.62
CA LEU A 117 -6.54 4.56 6.09
C LEU A 117 -6.33 4.23 7.57
N LEU A 118 -5.09 4.02 8.00
CA LEU A 118 -4.77 3.79 9.41
C LEU A 118 -5.09 5.04 10.25
N GLY A 119 -4.75 6.24 9.77
CA GLY A 119 -5.11 7.50 10.41
C GLY A 119 -6.62 7.66 10.58
N TYR A 120 -7.41 7.33 9.56
CA TYR A 120 -8.86 7.33 9.62
C TYR A 120 -9.39 6.40 10.74
N PHE A 121 -8.92 5.15 10.82
CA PHE A 121 -9.37 4.23 11.86
C PHE A 121 -8.94 4.64 13.26
N ILE A 122 -7.72 5.17 13.41
CA ILE A 122 -7.21 5.67 14.69
C ILE A 122 -8.04 6.84 15.19
N GLN A 123 -8.35 7.81 14.33
CA GLN A 123 -9.20 8.95 14.67
C GLN A 123 -10.64 8.50 15.02
N LYS A 124 -11.20 7.57 14.25
CA LYS A 124 -12.54 7.01 14.49
C LYS A 124 -12.66 6.30 15.84
N GLN A 125 -11.58 5.69 16.33
CA GLN A 125 -11.51 5.07 17.65
C GLN A 125 -11.24 6.05 18.79
N GLY A 126 -10.93 7.31 18.47
CA GLY A 126 -10.46 8.29 19.46
C GLY A 126 -9.07 7.94 20.03
N GLU A 127 -8.35 7.05 19.35
CA GLU A 127 -7.03 6.62 19.75
C GLU A 127 -5.97 7.68 19.45
N LYS A 128 -4.99 7.75 20.33
CA LYS A 128 -3.85 8.66 20.18
C LYS A 128 -2.57 7.90 20.50
N ASN A 129 -1.46 8.35 19.92
CA ASN A 129 -0.14 7.85 20.28
C ASN A 129 0.17 6.41 19.80
N VAL A 130 -0.32 6.04 18.60
CA VAL A 130 0.05 4.78 17.94
C VAL A 130 1.49 4.85 17.42
N LYS A 131 2.26 3.79 17.62
CA LYS A 131 3.65 3.68 17.16
C LYS A 131 3.74 2.70 16.00
N VAL A 132 4.18 3.19 14.85
CA VAL A 132 4.47 2.38 13.67
C VAL A 132 5.95 2.02 13.69
N LEU A 133 6.28 0.74 13.70
CA LEU A 133 7.65 0.25 13.59
C LEU A 133 7.89 -0.31 12.19
N VAL A 134 9.00 0.08 11.58
CA VAL A 134 9.42 -0.44 10.28
C VAL A 134 10.92 -0.67 10.24
N ALA A 135 11.34 -1.89 9.86
CA ALA A 135 12.72 -2.15 9.48
C ALA A 135 12.85 -1.98 7.96
N THR A 136 13.92 -1.35 7.52
CA THR A 136 14.13 -1.05 6.10
C THR A 136 15.57 -1.23 5.65
N SER A 137 15.72 -1.59 4.38
CA SER A 137 16.96 -1.51 3.62
C SER A 137 16.96 -0.37 2.59
N GLY A 138 15.95 0.52 2.66
CA GLY A 138 15.80 1.67 1.74
C GLY A 138 14.36 2.02 1.43
N ASP A 139 13.83 1.63 0.27
CA ASP A 139 12.54 2.04 -0.30
C ASP A 139 11.33 1.94 0.64
N THR A 140 11.23 0.86 1.40
CA THR A 140 10.08 0.65 2.30
C THR A 140 10.04 1.70 3.40
N GLY A 141 11.18 1.97 4.03
CA GLY A 141 11.31 3.00 5.07
C GLY A 141 11.01 4.39 4.52
N SER A 142 11.54 4.69 3.33
CA SER A 142 11.30 5.96 2.64
C SER A 142 9.80 6.18 2.35
N ALA A 143 9.15 5.20 1.73
CA ALA A 143 7.72 5.29 1.39
C ALA A 143 6.82 5.35 2.64
N VAL A 144 7.14 4.58 3.69
CA VAL A 144 6.40 4.60 4.95
C VAL A 144 6.59 5.93 5.66
N ALA A 145 7.83 6.37 5.85
CA ALA A 145 8.13 7.63 6.54
C ALA A 145 7.45 8.82 5.84
N ASN A 146 7.58 8.90 4.51
CA ASN A 146 6.93 9.96 3.74
C ASN A 146 5.39 9.86 3.79
N GLY A 147 4.85 8.65 3.66
CA GLY A 147 3.40 8.43 3.70
C GLY A 147 2.77 8.84 5.03
N PHE A 148 3.45 8.56 6.15
CA PHE A 148 2.97 8.87 7.50
C PHE A 148 3.38 10.25 8.02
N LEU A 149 4.17 11.01 7.28
CA LEU A 149 4.61 12.35 7.72
C LEU A 149 3.40 13.25 8.00
N GLY A 150 3.36 13.79 9.23
CA GLY A 150 2.30 14.68 9.67
C GLY A 150 0.95 14.01 9.96
N VAL A 151 0.83 12.68 9.92
CA VAL A 151 -0.41 11.99 10.29
C VAL A 151 -0.62 12.06 11.80
N GLU A 152 -1.71 12.72 12.19
CA GLU A 152 -2.01 12.96 13.60
C GLU A 152 -2.25 11.65 14.39
N GLY A 153 -1.73 11.59 15.62
CA GLY A 153 -1.88 10.44 16.50
C GLY A 153 -0.94 9.27 16.20
N ILE A 154 -0.12 9.37 15.16
CA ILE A 154 0.84 8.33 14.75
C ILE A 154 2.27 8.84 14.85
N HIS A 155 3.16 8.03 15.41
CA HIS A 155 4.60 8.23 15.37
C HIS A 155 5.28 7.04 14.72
N VAL A 156 6.20 7.29 13.79
CA VAL A 156 6.91 6.24 13.04
C VAL A 156 8.35 6.14 13.49
N TYR A 157 8.79 4.92 13.76
CA TYR A 157 10.19 4.59 14.00
C TYR A 157 10.70 3.74 12.85
N VAL A 158 11.71 4.28 12.14
CA VAL A 158 12.36 3.61 10.99
C VAL A 158 13.70 3.08 11.44
N LEU A 159 13.84 1.76 11.52
CA LEU A 159 15.11 1.10 11.85
C LEU A 159 15.84 0.73 10.57
N TYR A 160 17.09 1.16 10.43
CA TYR A 160 17.89 0.90 9.24
C TYR A 160 19.33 0.55 9.60
N PRO A 161 19.99 -0.32 8.79
CA PRO A 161 21.35 -0.76 9.06
C PRO A 161 22.37 0.32 8.68
N LYS A 162 23.30 0.60 9.56
CA LYS A 162 24.35 1.60 9.41
C LYS A 162 25.20 1.37 8.16
N GLY A 163 25.24 2.38 7.29
CA GLY A 163 26.07 2.37 6.08
C GLY A 163 25.64 1.35 5.01
N LEU A 164 24.49 0.68 5.17
CA LEU A 164 23.97 -0.32 4.22
C LEU A 164 22.73 0.16 3.46
N VAL A 165 22.37 1.43 3.61
CA VAL A 165 21.30 2.10 2.82
C VAL A 165 21.97 3.13 1.93
N SER A 166 21.45 3.29 0.70
CA SER A 166 21.99 4.31 -0.19
C SER A 166 21.77 5.72 0.40
N PRO A 167 22.71 6.67 0.22
CA PRO A 167 22.61 8.00 0.81
C PRO A 167 21.31 8.73 0.45
N ILE A 168 20.82 8.56 -0.79
CA ILE A 168 19.56 9.18 -1.24
C ILE A 168 18.38 8.62 -0.47
N GLN A 169 18.27 7.30 -0.33
CA GLN A 169 17.19 6.66 0.40
C GLN A 169 17.26 6.96 1.90
N GLU A 170 18.45 7.00 2.47
CA GLU A 170 18.66 7.36 3.87
C GLU A 170 18.16 8.78 4.14
N CYS A 171 18.49 9.76 3.30
CA CYS A 171 18.00 11.13 3.41
C CYS A 171 16.45 11.21 3.35
N GLN A 172 15.79 10.34 2.60
CA GLN A 172 14.33 10.35 2.43
C GLN A 172 13.55 10.06 3.73
N PHE A 173 14.17 9.50 4.76
CA PHE A 173 13.51 9.27 6.05
C PHE A 173 14.26 9.89 7.23
N THR A 174 15.55 10.15 7.15
CA THR A 174 16.33 10.74 8.27
C THR A 174 16.12 12.24 8.40
N THR A 175 15.76 12.95 7.32
CA THR A 175 15.64 14.41 7.29
C THR A 175 14.21 14.92 7.54
N LEU A 176 13.21 14.06 7.68
CA LEU A 176 11.80 14.45 7.76
C LEU A 176 11.44 15.11 9.09
N GLY A 177 11.93 14.59 10.22
CA GLY A 177 11.56 15.09 11.54
C GLY A 177 10.07 14.89 11.88
N GLN A 178 9.48 15.82 12.61
CA GLN A 178 8.09 15.79 13.07
C GLN A 178 7.76 14.48 13.83
N ASN A 179 6.82 13.70 13.29
CA ASN A 179 6.40 12.40 13.84
C ASN A 179 7.21 11.21 13.29
N ILE A 180 8.33 11.45 12.62
CA ILE A 180 9.22 10.42 12.09
C ILE A 180 10.54 10.42 12.86
N THR A 181 10.94 9.26 13.35
CA THR A 181 12.23 9.04 14.00
C THR A 181 12.98 7.93 13.29
N ALA A 182 14.14 8.23 12.76
CA ALA A 182 15.04 7.25 12.17
C ALA A 182 16.05 6.76 13.23
N LEU A 183 16.22 5.44 13.32
CA LEU A 183 17.10 4.76 14.24
C LEU A 183 18.15 3.98 13.45
N GLU A 184 19.38 4.46 13.47
CA GLU A 184 20.52 3.77 12.87
C GLU A 184 20.94 2.60 13.77
N VAL A 185 21.01 1.40 13.21
CA VAL A 185 21.38 0.17 13.91
C VAL A 185 22.75 -0.26 13.44
N ASP A 186 23.68 -0.46 14.39
CA ASP A 186 24.98 -1.04 14.11
C ASP A 186 24.85 -2.55 13.90
N GLY A 187 24.47 -2.94 12.69
CA GLY A 187 24.11 -4.31 12.31
C GLY A 187 23.62 -4.40 10.88
N THR A 188 22.95 -5.50 10.57
CA THR A 188 22.38 -5.81 9.27
C THR A 188 20.88 -5.46 9.20
N PHE A 189 20.29 -5.60 8.02
CA PHE A 189 18.82 -5.48 7.86
C PHE A 189 18.08 -6.55 8.66
N ASP A 190 18.62 -7.75 8.77
CA ASP A 190 18.03 -8.84 9.57
C ASP A 190 18.03 -8.50 11.06
N ASP A 191 19.06 -7.81 11.56
CA ASP A 191 19.11 -7.31 12.94
C ASP A 191 18.03 -6.26 13.17
N CYS A 192 17.81 -5.33 12.24
CA CYS A 192 16.72 -4.37 12.31
C CYS A 192 15.36 -5.08 12.37
N GLN A 193 15.15 -6.11 11.56
CA GLN A 193 13.93 -6.92 11.59
C GLN A 193 13.76 -7.69 12.90
N ALA A 194 14.85 -8.23 13.43
CA ALA A 194 14.83 -8.94 14.71
C ALA A 194 14.42 -8.01 15.87
N LEU A 195 14.95 -6.78 15.90
CA LEU A 195 14.57 -5.76 16.87
C LEU A 195 13.08 -5.41 16.79
N VAL A 196 12.56 -5.19 15.59
CA VAL A 196 11.13 -4.92 15.38
C VAL A 196 10.27 -6.11 15.85
N LYS A 197 10.64 -7.34 15.49
CA LYS A 197 9.95 -8.55 15.95
C LYS A 197 9.99 -8.69 17.48
N SER A 198 11.12 -8.43 18.11
CA SER A 198 11.28 -8.47 19.56
C SER A 198 10.36 -7.45 20.24
N ALA A 199 10.25 -6.23 19.70
CA ALA A 199 9.34 -5.22 20.23
C ALA A 199 7.87 -5.67 20.17
N PHE A 200 7.45 -6.35 19.10
CA PHE A 200 6.09 -6.91 19.00
C PHE A 200 5.84 -8.11 19.93
N MET A 201 6.88 -8.82 20.32
CA MET A 201 6.77 -9.96 21.26
C MET A 201 6.86 -9.55 22.73
N ASP A 202 7.34 -8.34 23.01
CA ASP A 202 7.45 -7.80 24.36
C ASP A 202 6.07 -7.34 24.86
N LYS A 203 5.51 -8.11 25.82
CA LYS A 203 4.21 -7.82 26.42
C LYS A 203 4.18 -6.49 27.15
N ASP A 204 5.22 -6.19 27.94
CA ASP A 204 5.26 -4.96 28.75
C ASP A 204 5.30 -3.72 27.85
N LEU A 205 5.98 -3.84 26.72
CA LEU A 205 6.04 -2.78 25.72
C LEU A 205 4.71 -2.60 25.00
N ASN A 206 4.08 -3.71 24.59
CA ASN A 206 2.79 -3.68 23.89
C ASN A 206 1.64 -3.19 24.79
N ASP A 207 1.68 -3.52 26.09
CA ASP A 207 0.67 -3.04 27.05
C ASP A 207 0.77 -1.51 27.29
N LYS A 208 1.97 -0.95 27.13
CA LYS A 208 2.23 0.50 27.29
C LYS A 208 2.10 1.28 25.99
N LEU A 209 2.44 0.67 24.86
CA LEU A 209 2.48 1.30 23.56
C LEU A 209 1.59 0.54 22.59
N LYS A 210 0.77 1.28 21.84
CA LYS A 210 0.01 0.69 20.73
C LYS A 210 0.91 0.54 19.54
N LEU A 211 1.52 -0.64 19.41
CA LEU A 211 2.43 -0.94 18.32
C LEU A 211 1.67 -1.45 17.10
N THR A 212 2.05 -0.97 15.93
CA THR A 212 1.63 -1.52 14.64
C THR A 212 2.80 -1.51 13.65
N SER A 213 2.67 -2.28 12.59
CA SER A 213 3.71 -2.38 11.56
C SER A 213 3.19 -1.93 10.20
N ALA A 214 3.95 -1.08 9.54
CA ALA A 214 3.69 -0.72 8.14
C ALA A 214 4.36 -1.70 7.15
N ASN A 215 4.26 -2.98 7.42
CA ASN A 215 4.88 -4.00 6.56
C ASN A 215 4.17 -4.10 5.20
N SER A 216 4.90 -4.48 4.15
CA SER A 216 4.37 -4.66 2.78
C SER A 216 3.27 -5.72 2.66
N ILE A 217 3.17 -6.61 3.65
CA ILE A 217 2.15 -7.66 3.75
C ILE A 217 0.83 -7.18 4.35
N ASN A 218 0.73 -5.92 4.81
CA ASN A 218 -0.51 -5.36 5.30
C ASN A 218 -1.50 -5.15 4.15
N VAL A 219 -2.75 -5.57 4.35
CA VAL A 219 -3.83 -5.46 3.36
C VAL A 219 -4.01 -4.02 2.83
N ALA A 220 -3.84 -3.02 3.70
CA ALA A 220 -3.89 -1.61 3.31
C ALA A 220 -2.69 -1.16 2.45
N ARG A 221 -1.66 -1.99 2.30
CA ARG A 221 -0.50 -1.71 1.46
C ARG A 221 -0.54 -2.43 0.12
N PHE A 222 -0.95 -3.68 0.06
CA PHE A 222 -0.91 -4.42 -1.20
C PHE A 222 -2.18 -4.24 -2.04
N LEU A 223 -3.39 -4.16 -1.45
CA LEU A 223 -4.61 -3.95 -2.25
C LEU A 223 -4.58 -2.67 -3.10
N PRO A 224 -4.14 -1.50 -2.60
CA PRO A 224 -4.07 -0.31 -3.43
C PRO A 224 -3.10 -0.40 -4.62
N GLN A 225 -2.19 -1.37 -4.64
CA GLN A 225 -1.32 -1.59 -5.79
C GLN A 225 -2.09 -2.15 -7.00
N ALA A 226 -3.31 -2.67 -6.79
CA ALA A 226 -4.22 -3.02 -7.89
C ALA A 226 -4.53 -1.81 -8.79
N PHE A 227 -4.55 -0.59 -8.25
CA PHE A 227 -4.80 0.64 -9.01
C PHE A 227 -3.86 0.80 -10.21
N TYR A 228 -2.61 0.37 -10.09
CA TYR A 228 -1.63 0.43 -11.16
C TYR A 228 -2.06 -0.36 -12.40
N TYR A 229 -2.62 -1.56 -12.18
CA TYR A 229 -3.01 -2.46 -13.26
C TYR A 229 -4.25 -1.95 -13.99
N PHE A 230 -5.24 -1.47 -13.24
CA PHE A 230 -6.42 -0.83 -13.83
C PHE A 230 -6.05 0.41 -14.63
N TYR A 231 -5.11 1.22 -14.10
CA TYR A 231 -4.70 2.43 -14.79
C TYR A 231 -3.82 2.16 -16.00
N ALA A 232 -2.98 1.10 -15.95
CA ALA A 232 -2.27 0.63 -17.12
C ALA A 232 -3.23 0.20 -18.24
N PHE A 233 -4.28 -0.56 -17.88
CA PHE A 233 -5.32 -0.97 -18.82
C PHE A 233 -6.08 0.23 -19.39
N ALA A 234 -6.49 1.19 -18.56
CA ALA A 234 -7.16 2.41 -19.00
C ALA A 234 -6.33 3.20 -20.02
N GLN A 235 -5.04 3.39 -19.73
CA GLN A 235 -4.13 4.08 -20.65
C GLN A 235 -3.90 3.29 -21.94
N LEU A 236 -3.72 1.95 -21.83
CA LEU A 236 -3.55 1.09 -23.01
C LEU A 236 -4.77 1.16 -23.93
N LYS A 237 -5.98 1.12 -23.35
CA LYS A 237 -7.23 1.27 -24.08
C LYS A 237 -7.32 2.62 -24.78
N SER A 238 -6.87 3.71 -24.15
CA SER A 238 -6.83 5.03 -24.79
C SER A 238 -5.86 5.11 -25.97
N PHE A 239 -4.78 4.33 -25.97
CA PHE A 239 -3.85 4.26 -27.10
C PHE A 239 -4.40 3.43 -28.26
N HIS A 240 -5.36 2.53 -28.00
CA HIS A 240 -5.95 1.62 -28.98
C HIS A 240 -7.48 1.77 -29.07
N PRO A 241 -8.02 2.98 -29.38
CA PRO A 241 -9.47 3.24 -29.28
C PRO A 241 -10.34 2.47 -30.29
N LYS A 242 -9.72 1.74 -31.22
CA LYS A 242 -10.41 0.92 -32.22
C LYS A 242 -10.57 -0.54 -31.80
N LEU A 243 -9.82 -0.99 -30.79
CA LEU A 243 -9.91 -2.35 -30.30
C LEU A 243 -11.00 -2.45 -29.22
N THR A 244 -11.77 -3.53 -29.29
CA THR A 244 -12.69 -3.89 -28.21
C THR A 244 -11.91 -4.42 -27.02
N GLN A 245 -12.57 -4.52 -25.87
CA GLN A 245 -11.96 -5.09 -24.67
C GLN A 245 -11.46 -6.52 -24.90
N ASP A 246 -12.24 -7.33 -25.63
CA ASP A 246 -11.89 -8.74 -25.97
C ASP A 246 -10.73 -8.86 -26.95
N GLU A 247 -10.45 -7.81 -27.74
CA GLU A 247 -9.33 -7.76 -28.69
C GLU A 247 -8.05 -7.19 -28.06
N LEU A 248 -8.15 -6.56 -26.88
CA LEU A 248 -7.04 -5.94 -26.19
C LEU A 248 -6.43 -6.94 -25.19
N GLU A 249 -5.61 -7.84 -25.70
CA GLU A 249 -4.85 -8.76 -24.85
C GLU A 249 -3.68 -8.04 -24.18
N MET A 250 -3.66 -8.01 -22.84
CA MET A 250 -2.60 -7.39 -22.06
C MET A 250 -1.81 -8.43 -21.28
N VAL A 251 -0.51 -8.54 -21.55
CA VAL A 251 0.43 -9.35 -20.77
C VAL A 251 1.22 -8.44 -19.84
N ILE A 252 1.18 -8.73 -18.55
CA ILE A 252 1.86 -7.95 -17.53
C ILE A 252 3.12 -8.68 -17.07
N CYS A 253 4.27 -8.03 -17.24
CA CYS A 253 5.55 -8.51 -16.74
C CYS A 253 5.99 -7.64 -15.54
N VAL A 254 6.04 -8.24 -14.34
CA VAL A 254 6.46 -7.56 -13.11
C VAL A 254 7.84 -8.05 -12.72
N PRO A 255 8.90 -7.25 -12.88
CA PRO A 255 10.22 -7.58 -12.34
C PRO A 255 10.12 -7.51 -10.82
N SER A 256 10.20 -8.64 -10.13
CA SER A 256 9.85 -8.73 -8.72
C SER A 256 10.90 -9.46 -7.88
N GLY A 257 11.34 -8.79 -6.82
CA GLY A 257 11.88 -9.39 -5.60
C GLY A 257 10.97 -9.16 -4.40
N ASN A 258 9.83 -8.47 -4.61
CA ASN A 258 8.84 -8.14 -3.58
C ASN A 258 7.43 -8.56 -4.04
N SER A 259 6.78 -9.43 -3.28
CA SER A 259 5.49 -10.02 -3.63
C SER A 259 4.29 -9.06 -3.53
N GLY A 260 4.43 -7.86 -2.96
CA GLY A 260 3.32 -6.92 -2.78
C GLY A 260 2.71 -6.46 -4.11
N ALA A 261 3.55 -6.15 -5.10
CA ALA A 261 3.09 -5.78 -6.44
C ALA A 261 2.38 -6.96 -7.14
N CYS A 262 2.91 -8.18 -7.00
CA CYS A 262 2.30 -9.37 -7.58
C CYS A 262 0.95 -9.72 -6.93
N ALA A 263 0.79 -9.50 -5.61
CA ALA A 263 -0.49 -9.69 -4.93
C ALA A 263 -1.55 -8.72 -5.48
N GLY A 264 -1.21 -7.45 -5.65
CA GLY A 264 -2.08 -6.46 -6.30
C GLY A 264 -2.46 -6.84 -7.72
N CYS A 265 -1.53 -7.47 -8.49
CA CYS A 265 -1.83 -8.00 -9.82
C CYS A 265 -2.87 -9.11 -9.78
N THR A 266 -2.73 -10.08 -8.87
CA THR A 266 -3.67 -11.20 -8.75
C THR A 266 -5.08 -10.70 -8.42
N ASP A 267 -5.19 -9.73 -7.53
CA ASP A 267 -6.47 -9.12 -7.16
C ASP A 267 -7.06 -8.32 -8.32
N ALA A 268 -6.23 -7.61 -9.09
CA ALA A 268 -6.68 -6.87 -10.28
C ALA A 268 -7.15 -7.81 -11.40
N VAL A 269 -6.40 -8.87 -11.69
CA VAL A 269 -6.77 -9.86 -12.72
C VAL A 269 -8.08 -10.58 -12.39
N GLY A 270 -8.36 -10.80 -11.11
CA GLY A 270 -9.66 -11.36 -10.69
C GLY A 270 -10.84 -10.40 -10.87
N LEU A 271 -10.58 -9.11 -11.11
CA LEU A 271 -11.59 -8.07 -11.35
C LEU A 271 -11.63 -7.61 -12.82
N LEU A 272 -10.53 -7.69 -13.55
CA LEU A 272 -10.45 -7.43 -14.99
C LEU A 272 -10.99 -8.63 -15.79
#